data_26fb0744ec5633b353ddcbf2ddc5dd64
#
_entry.id   26fb0744ec5633b353ddcbf2ddc5dd64
#
_cell.length_a   1.000
_cell.length_b   1.000
_cell.length_c   1.000
_cell.angle_alpha   90.00
_cell.angle_beta   90.00
_cell.angle_gamma   90.00
#
_symmetry.space_group_name_H-M   'P 1'
#
loop_
_entity.id
_entity.type
_entity.pdbx_description
1 polymer ?
#
loop_
_entity_poly.entity_id
_entity_poly.type
_entity_poly.pdbx_seq_one_letter_code
_entity_poly.pdbx_strand_id
1 'polypeptide(L)'
;MTLPVGWEGPDRNFLGIDEPWCHPDQAGVYVLPAPYEHTSSYIRGSDLGPSAILEASGQVEFYDEQLRFEPYREWGGVATASPLELNGKVDRAAVDAIEAFVSPHVGSGRFLVTLTGEHTGALGAIRAHAKRYPQITIVQIDAHGDLREAYQDNPFSHASVMARVVDDGLPLVQVGIRSISSEEVARIDRTDRIKTFFAASILDPSGPYEGKAAKWIPDVVAACRTPVYLTFDCDGLDASIIPALGTPEPGGLGWYDTLNLITALANGPGIVGMDISEIAPIEGFVAPQFSIARLIYRVLGRIKAGRRVHS
;
A
#
# COMPACT_ATOMS: atom_id res chain seq x y z
N MET A 1 0.86 -30.41 5.95
CA MET A 1 2.24 -30.15 6.49
C MET A 1 2.11 -29.30 7.73
N THR A 2 2.98 -29.44 8.72
CA THR A 2 2.92 -28.54 9.90
C THR A 2 3.45 -27.17 9.50
N LEU A 3 2.66 -26.11 9.72
CA LEU A 3 3.09 -24.73 9.45
C LEU A 3 4.32 -24.37 10.30
N PRO A 4 5.30 -23.68 9.73
CA PRO A 4 6.45 -23.18 10.50
C PRO A 4 6.00 -22.14 11.53
N VAL A 5 6.75 -22.02 12.63
CA VAL A 5 6.54 -20.96 13.64
C VAL A 5 6.64 -19.59 12.97
N GLY A 6 5.73 -18.68 13.34
CA GLY A 6 5.66 -17.33 12.76
C GLY A 6 4.77 -17.20 11.50
N TRP A 7 4.00 -18.25 11.16
CA TRP A 7 3.05 -18.23 10.06
C TRP A 7 1.65 -18.66 10.51
N GLU A 8 0.63 -18.04 9.93
CA GLU A 8 -0.76 -18.25 10.29
C GLU A 8 -1.39 -19.40 9.49
N GLY A 9 -2.26 -20.17 10.16
CA GLY A 9 -3.07 -21.20 9.51
C GLY A 9 -4.26 -20.63 8.73
N PRO A 10 -5.04 -21.49 8.05
CA PRO A 10 -6.17 -21.09 7.20
C PRO A 10 -7.11 -20.06 7.83
N ASP A 11 -7.46 -20.24 9.09
CA ASP A 11 -8.43 -19.39 9.81
C ASP A 11 -7.97 -17.92 9.98
N ARG A 12 -6.66 -17.67 9.89
CA ARG A 12 -6.04 -16.33 10.05
C ARG A 12 -5.24 -15.89 8.82
N ASN A 13 -5.17 -16.76 7.81
CA ASN A 13 -4.48 -16.44 6.59
C ASN A 13 -5.32 -15.52 5.71
N PHE A 14 -4.67 -14.62 4.98
CA PHE A 14 -5.34 -13.83 3.96
C PHE A 14 -6.07 -14.76 2.97
N LEU A 15 -7.32 -14.48 2.67
CA LEU A 15 -8.28 -15.26 1.89
C LEU A 15 -8.85 -16.51 2.59
N GLY A 16 -8.41 -16.90 3.77
CA GLY A 16 -8.91 -18.10 4.43
C GLY A 16 -8.70 -19.39 3.63
N ILE A 17 -7.65 -19.44 2.80
CA ILE A 17 -7.37 -20.60 1.92
C ILE A 17 -6.69 -21.72 2.68
N ASP A 18 -7.04 -22.95 2.33
CA ASP A 18 -6.50 -24.16 2.94
C ASP A 18 -5.06 -24.47 2.50
N GLU A 19 -4.39 -25.36 3.23
CA GLU A 19 -3.16 -25.98 2.76
C GLU A 19 -3.40 -26.74 1.43
N PRO A 20 -2.44 -26.75 0.52
CA PRO A 20 -1.08 -26.20 0.68
C PRO A 20 -0.93 -24.72 0.31
N TRP A 21 -2.01 -24.02 -0.08
CA TRP A 21 -1.98 -22.67 -0.64
C TRP A 21 -1.62 -21.59 0.39
N CYS A 22 -1.85 -21.84 1.69
CA CYS A 22 -1.42 -20.93 2.76
C CYS A 22 -0.01 -21.24 3.31
N HIS A 23 0.65 -22.32 2.81
CA HIS A 23 1.96 -22.72 3.32
C HIS A 23 3.08 -21.82 2.77
N PRO A 24 3.96 -21.25 3.61
CA PRO A 24 4.98 -20.28 3.18
C PRO A 24 6.00 -20.86 2.19
N ASP A 25 6.30 -22.16 2.25
CA ASP A 25 7.26 -22.76 1.31
C ASP A 25 6.72 -22.78 -0.13
N GLN A 26 5.40 -22.85 -0.30
CA GLN A 26 4.74 -22.87 -1.60
C GLN A 26 4.29 -21.50 -2.08
N ALA A 27 3.82 -20.65 -1.16
CA ALA A 27 3.21 -19.37 -1.48
C ALA A 27 4.17 -18.42 -2.21
N GLY A 28 3.69 -17.83 -3.30
CA GLY A 28 4.40 -16.78 -4.04
C GLY A 28 4.11 -15.37 -3.54
N VAL A 29 3.17 -15.24 -2.59
CA VAL A 29 2.84 -13.97 -1.92
C VAL A 29 2.95 -14.15 -0.42
N TYR A 30 3.58 -13.18 0.25
CA TYR A 30 3.57 -13.07 1.70
C TYR A 30 2.81 -11.82 2.13
N VAL A 31 1.88 -11.99 3.05
CA VAL A 31 1.19 -10.90 3.75
C VAL A 31 1.85 -10.75 5.12
N LEU A 32 2.33 -9.55 5.42
CA LEU A 32 3.15 -9.23 6.59
C LEU A 32 2.42 -8.19 7.46
N PRO A 33 1.60 -8.60 8.45
CA PRO A 33 0.90 -7.66 9.31
C PRO A 33 1.87 -6.98 10.28
N ALA A 34 1.91 -5.65 10.27
CA ALA A 34 2.69 -4.79 11.14
C ALA A 34 1.80 -3.72 11.76
N PRO A 35 0.92 -4.08 12.73
CA PRO A 35 -0.11 -3.21 13.28
C PRO A 35 0.51 -2.10 14.15
N TYR A 36 0.86 -0.97 13.54
CA TYR A 36 1.47 0.17 14.17
C TYR A 36 0.56 1.39 14.13
N GLU A 37 0.25 1.96 15.29
CA GLU A 37 -0.40 3.26 15.43
C GLU A 37 0.18 3.99 16.64
N HIS A 38 0.66 5.20 16.45
CA HIS A 38 1.17 6.05 17.52
C HIS A 38 0.82 7.52 17.32
N THR A 39 0.86 8.01 16.09
CA THR A 39 0.78 9.44 15.78
C THR A 39 -0.54 9.88 15.15
N SER A 40 -1.52 8.98 15.00
CA SER A 40 -2.85 9.32 14.49
C SER A 40 -3.45 10.51 15.25
N SER A 41 -3.83 11.56 14.53
CA SER A 41 -4.13 12.89 15.10
C SER A 41 -5.63 13.15 15.30
N TYR A 42 -6.53 12.40 14.66
CA TYR A 42 -7.97 12.62 14.73
C TYR A 42 -8.72 11.36 15.15
N ILE A 43 -9.04 10.45 14.23
CA ILE A 43 -9.66 9.16 14.57
C ILE A 43 -8.56 8.11 14.70
N ARG A 44 -8.60 7.36 15.80
CA ARG A 44 -7.67 6.26 16.07
C ARG A 44 -8.28 4.91 15.74
N GLY A 45 -7.47 3.86 15.75
CA GLY A 45 -7.85 2.46 15.52
C GLY A 45 -7.30 1.89 14.23
N SER A 46 -6.36 2.57 13.59
CA SER A 46 -5.71 2.05 12.37
C SER A 46 -4.86 0.80 12.65
N ASP A 47 -4.36 0.60 13.88
CA ASP A 47 -3.68 -0.62 14.31
C ASP A 47 -4.58 -1.87 14.24
N LEU A 48 -5.91 -1.69 14.25
CA LEU A 48 -6.87 -2.77 14.03
C LEU A 48 -7.09 -3.08 12.53
N GLY A 49 -6.63 -2.20 11.64
CA GLY A 49 -6.78 -2.32 10.19
C GLY A 49 -6.27 -3.66 9.63
N PRO A 50 -5.03 -4.07 9.93
CA PRO A 50 -4.48 -5.33 9.45
C PRO A 50 -5.34 -6.55 9.79
N SER A 51 -5.80 -6.67 11.04
CA SER A 51 -6.64 -7.79 11.47
C SER A 51 -8.01 -7.77 10.81
N ALA A 52 -8.63 -6.59 10.67
CA ALA A 52 -9.93 -6.45 10.01
C ALA A 52 -9.87 -6.78 8.50
N ILE A 53 -8.78 -6.40 7.82
CA ILE A 53 -8.55 -6.77 6.42
C ILE A 53 -8.39 -8.29 6.28
N LEU A 54 -7.62 -8.93 7.16
CA LEU A 54 -7.42 -10.38 7.14
C LEU A 54 -8.73 -11.13 7.36
N GLU A 55 -9.52 -10.74 8.36
CA GLU A 55 -10.85 -11.32 8.61
C GLU A 55 -11.78 -11.16 7.41
N ALA A 56 -11.90 -9.96 6.87
CA ALA A 56 -12.75 -9.67 5.73
C ALA A 56 -12.31 -10.42 4.46
N SER A 57 -11.01 -10.69 4.31
CA SER A 57 -10.45 -11.36 3.13
C SER A 57 -10.97 -12.77 2.93
N GLY A 58 -11.38 -13.46 4.00
CA GLY A 58 -11.99 -14.79 3.93
C GLY A 58 -13.35 -14.84 3.21
N GLN A 59 -13.95 -13.67 2.92
CA GLN A 59 -15.21 -13.55 2.18
C GLN A 59 -15.02 -13.10 0.72
N VAL A 60 -13.77 -12.97 0.26
CA VAL A 60 -13.45 -12.50 -1.09
C VAL A 60 -13.59 -13.64 -2.09
N GLU A 61 -14.36 -13.43 -3.17
CA GLU A 61 -14.44 -14.36 -4.29
C GLU A 61 -13.10 -14.49 -5.01
N PHE A 62 -12.68 -15.73 -5.29
CA PHE A 62 -11.35 -16.02 -5.81
C PHE A 62 -11.18 -15.76 -7.30
N TYR A 63 -12.25 -15.91 -8.09
CA TYR A 63 -12.16 -15.73 -9.53
C TYR A 63 -12.16 -14.25 -9.91
N ASP A 64 -11.14 -13.84 -10.68
CA ASP A 64 -11.11 -12.50 -11.30
C ASP A 64 -11.71 -12.58 -12.71
N GLU A 65 -12.89 -11.98 -12.88
CA GLU A 65 -13.65 -12.04 -14.14
C GLU A 65 -12.98 -11.27 -15.29
N GLN A 66 -12.16 -10.26 -14.97
CA GLN A 66 -11.41 -9.50 -15.98
C GLN A 66 -10.14 -10.23 -16.43
N LEU A 67 -9.45 -10.87 -15.49
CA LEU A 67 -8.22 -11.61 -15.75
C LEU A 67 -8.49 -13.07 -16.15
N ARG A 68 -9.70 -13.58 -15.84
CA ARG A 68 -10.17 -14.94 -16.15
C ARG A 68 -9.35 -16.05 -15.50
N PHE A 69 -8.84 -15.81 -14.29
CA PHE A 69 -8.15 -16.80 -13.45
C PHE A 69 -8.34 -16.49 -11.96
N GLU A 70 -7.87 -17.39 -11.10
CA GLU A 70 -7.80 -17.20 -9.65
C GLU A 70 -6.37 -16.76 -9.27
N PRO A 71 -6.16 -15.47 -8.92
CA PRO A 71 -4.83 -14.93 -8.64
C PRO A 71 -4.00 -15.74 -7.64
N TYR A 72 -4.59 -16.22 -6.55
CA TYR A 72 -3.84 -16.98 -5.54
C TYR A 72 -3.22 -18.26 -6.10
N ARG A 73 -3.91 -18.96 -6.99
CA ARG A 73 -3.38 -20.19 -7.63
C ARG A 73 -2.22 -19.89 -8.55
N GLU A 74 -2.33 -18.80 -9.31
CA GLU A 74 -1.26 -18.34 -10.21
C GLU A 74 0.00 -17.91 -9.46
N TRP A 75 -0.16 -17.44 -8.22
CA TRP A 75 0.96 -17.16 -7.32
C TRP A 75 1.51 -18.40 -6.61
N GLY A 76 0.85 -19.56 -6.71
CA GLY A 76 1.20 -20.76 -5.95
C GLY A 76 0.74 -20.69 -4.49
N GLY A 77 -0.05 -19.69 -4.13
CA GLY A 77 -0.59 -19.46 -2.80
C GLY A 77 -0.27 -18.09 -2.22
N VAL A 78 -0.89 -17.84 -1.06
CA VAL A 78 -0.68 -16.64 -0.23
C VAL A 78 -0.48 -17.10 1.21
N ALA A 79 0.64 -16.78 1.81
CA ALA A 79 0.92 -17.08 3.22
C ALA A 79 0.96 -15.79 4.03
N THR A 80 0.37 -15.82 5.22
CA THR A 80 0.34 -14.68 6.14
C THR A 80 1.27 -14.97 7.31
N ALA A 81 2.20 -14.05 7.58
CA ALA A 81 3.04 -14.12 8.76
C ALA A 81 2.22 -13.77 10.02
N SER A 82 2.64 -14.30 11.18
CA SER A 82 2.09 -13.83 12.45
C SER A 82 2.36 -12.33 12.62
N PRO A 83 1.40 -11.56 13.17
CA PRO A 83 1.55 -10.11 13.33
C PRO A 83 2.81 -9.73 14.09
N LEU A 84 3.49 -8.69 13.62
CA LEU A 84 4.68 -8.16 14.29
C LEU A 84 4.35 -7.61 15.67
N GLU A 85 5.02 -8.12 16.68
CA GLU A 85 4.93 -7.62 18.05
C GLU A 85 5.89 -6.42 18.25
N LEU A 86 5.35 -5.21 18.35
CA LEU A 86 6.14 -4.00 18.50
C LEU A 86 6.61 -3.75 19.93
N ASN A 87 5.96 -4.35 20.95
CA ASN A 87 6.39 -4.30 22.35
C ASN A 87 6.63 -2.87 22.87
N GLY A 88 5.74 -1.94 22.53
CA GLY A 88 5.84 -0.54 22.93
C GLY A 88 6.89 0.28 22.18
N LYS A 89 7.49 -0.25 21.11
CA LYS A 89 8.33 0.54 20.22
C LYS A 89 7.47 1.56 19.48
N VAL A 90 7.96 2.79 19.40
CA VAL A 90 7.31 3.91 18.71
C VAL A 90 8.31 4.62 17.80
N ASP A 91 7.82 5.46 16.91
CA ASP A 91 8.62 6.32 16.06
C ASP A 91 9.70 5.53 15.28
N ARG A 92 10.92 6.02 15.30
CA ARG A 92 12.06 5.37 14.64
C ARG A 92 12.23 3.90 15.06
N ALA A 93 12.03 3.58 16.33
CA ALA A 93 12.22 2.22 16.82
C ALA A 93 11.15 1.24 16.26
N ALA A 94 9.93 1.72 16.01
CA ALA A 94 8.89 0.95 15.34
C ALA A 94 9.23 0.77 13.85
N VAL A 95 9.64 1.83 13.16
CA VAL A 95 10.08 1.77 11.76
C VAL A 95 11.23 0.78 11.58
N ASP A 96 12.26 0.84 12.44
CA ASP A 96 13.41 -0.07 12.39
C ASP A 96 12.97 -1.54 12.65
N ALA A 97 12.00 -1.76 13.54
CA ALA A 97 11.45 -3.10 13.80
C ALA A 97 10.66 -3.65 12.59
N ILE A 98 9.85 -2.81 11.93
CA ILE A 98 9.11 -3.19 10.72
C ILE A 98 10.09 -3.48 9.58
N GLU A 99 11.13 -2.66 9.41
CA GLU A 99 12.18 -2.90 8.42
C GLU A 99 12.87 -4.26 8.66
N ALA A 100 13.22 -4.57 9.92
CA ALA A 100 13.82 -5.84 10.28
C ALA A 100 12.89 -7.04 10.03
N PHE A 101 11.57 -6.87 10.21
CA PHE A 101 10.56 -7.89 9.96
C PHE A 101 10.39 -8.17 8.46
N VAL A 102 10.40 -7.15 7.61
CA VAL A 102 10.19 -7.27 6.16
C VAL A 102 11.46 -7.73 5.43
N SER A 103 12.64 -7.23 5.84
CA SER A 103 13.92 -7.40 5.13
C SER A 103 14.27 -8.85 4.77
N PRO A 104 14.08 -9.87 5.63
CA PRO A 104 14.41 -11.26 5.30
C PRO A 104 13.64 -11.83 4.11
N HIS A 105 12.49 -11.24 3.79
CA HIS A 105 11.60 -11.72 2.74
C HIS A 105 11.81 -11.00 1.40
N VAL A 106 12.44 -9.81 1.40
CA VAL A 106 12.68 -9.04 0.18
C VAL A 106 13.69 -9.75 -0.71
N GLY A 107 13.35 -9.93 -1.99
CA GLY A 107 14.22 -10.62 -2.96
C GLY A 107 14.18 -12.15 -2.88
N SER A 108 13.31 -12.72 -2.05
CA SER A 108 13.10 -14.18 -1.95
C SER A 108 12.37 -14.81 -3.15
N GLY A 109 12.01 -14.01 -4.16
CA GLY A 109 11.16 -14.41 -5.29
C GLY A 109 9.66 -14.26 -5.01
N ARG A 110 9.28 -13.93 -3.77
CA ARG A 110 7.90 -13.73 -3.34
C ARG A 110 7.52 -12.26 -3.45
N PHE A 111 6.24 -12.00 -3.70
CA PHE A 111 5.68 -10.66 -3.63
C PHE A 111 5.23 -10.36 -2.20
N LEU A 112 5.58 -9.18 -1.68
CA LEU A 112 5.27 -8.81 -0.30
C LEU A 112 4.16 -7.78 -0.25
N VAL A 113 3.18 -8.02 0.63
CA VAL A 113 2.13 -7.08 1.01
C VAL A 113 2.28 -6.82 2.50
N THR A 114 2.72 -5.64 2.88
CA THR A 114 2.78 -5.23 4.30
C THR A 114 1.46 -4.56 4.68
N LEU A 115 0.80 -5.01 5.73
CA LEU A 115 -0.40 -4.37 6.26
C LEU A 115 0.01 -3.59 7.50
N THR A 116 0.01 -2.26 7.43
CA THR A 116 0.34 -1.39 8.55
C THR A 116 -0.93 -0.81 9.19
N GLY A 117 -0.78 -0.17 10.33
CA GLY A 117 -1.82 0.69 10.89
C GLY A 117 -1.75 2.06 10.24
N GLU A 118 -1.15 3.04 10.95
CA GLU A 118 -0.90 4.37 10.36
C GLU A 118 0.22 4.32 9.30
N HIS A 119 0.26 5.33 8.42
CA HIS A 119 1.17 5.38 7.26
C HIS A 119 2.66 5.41 7.65
N THR A 120 3.04 5.85 8.85
CA THR A 120 4.43 5.79 9.35
C THR A 120 5.03 4.39 9.23
N GLY A 121 4.21 3.33 9.42
CA GLY A 121 4.67 1.94 9.32
C GLY A 121 5.21 1.55 7.94
N ALA A 122 4.72 2.18 6.88
CA ALA A 122 5.18 1.95 5.51
C ALA A 122 6.68 2.23 5.33
N LEU A 123 7.24 3.20 6.07
CA LEU A 123 8.65 3.57 5.95
C LEU A 123 9.59 2.38 6.18
N GLY A 124 9.29 1.50 7.13
CA GLY A 124 10.08 0.29 7.38
C GLY A 124 10.08 -0.65 6.20
N ALA A 125 8.91 -0.90 5.60
CA ALA A 125 8.77 -1.76 4.44
C ALA A 125 9.43 -1.14 3.18
N ILE A 126 9.29 0.17 2.99
CA ILE A 126 9.96 0.92 1.90
C ILE A 126 11.48 0.79 2.03
N ARG A 127 12.06 1.03 3.21
CA ARG A 127 13.51 0.91 3.46
C ARG A 127 14.04 -0.49 3.21
N ALA A 128 13.29 -1.52 3.63
CA ALA A 128 13.65 -2.91 3.35
C ALA A 128 13.75 -3.17 1.83
N HIS A 129 12.80 -2.67 1.03
CA HIS A 129 12.83 -2.81 -0.43
C HIS A 129 13.93 -1.96 -1.08
N ALA A 130 14.13 -0.71 -0.63
CA ALA A 130 15.15 0.20 -1.17
C ALA A 130 16.57 -0.37 -1.04
N LYS A 131 16.87 -1.09 0.04
CA LYS A 131 18.16 -1.78 0.21
C LYS A 131 18.41 -2.83 -0.87
N ARG A 132 17.36 -3.48 -1.36
CA ARG A 132 17.46 -4.52 -2.41
C ARG A 132 17.38 -3.94 -3.81
N TYR A 133 16.63 -2.83 -3.97
CA TYR A 133 16.37 -2.16 -5.25
C TYR A 133 16.80 -0.69 -5.18
N PRO A 134 18.10 -0.37 -5.35
CA PRO A 134 18.63 1.00 -5.11
C PRO A 134 18.06 2.08 -6.06
N GLN A 135 17.46 1.69 -7.17
CA GLN A 135 16.84 2.62 -8.13
C GLN A 135 15.30 2.65 -8.05
N ILE A 136 14.74 2.09 -6.98
CA ILE A 136 13.30 1.99 -6.79
C ILE A 136 12.63 3.37 -6.79
N THR A 137 11.48 3.47 -7.45
CA THR A 137 10.58 4.62 -7.30
C THR A 137 9.47 4.27 -6.30
N ILE A 138 9.23 5.15 -5.34
CA ILE A 138 8.09 5.02 -4.45
C ILE A 138 6.89 5.69 -5.12
N VAL A 139 5.82 4.93 -5.34
CA VAL A 139 4.54 5.46 -5.81
C VAL A 139 3.59 5.47 -4.63
N GLN A 140 3.17 6.66 -4.24
CA GLN A 140 2.22 6.90 -3.16
C GLN A 140 0.84 7.17 -3.77
N ILE A 141 -0.15 6.39 -3.35
CA ILE A 141 -1.58 6.69 -3.57
C ILE A 141 -2.12 7.17 -2.23
N ASP A 142 -2.60 8.43 -2.16
CA ASP A 142 -2.88 9.08 -0.89
C ASP A 142 -3.69 10.36 -1.11
N ALA A 143 -4.45 10.80 -0.10
CA ALA A 143 -5.04 12.13 -0.04
C ALA A 143 -4.04 13.19 0.41
N HIS A 144 -3.07 12.82 1.26
CA HIS A 144 -2.16 13.70 1.96
C HIS A 144 -0.76 13.72 1.32
N GLY A 145 -0.05 14.84 1.50
CA GLY A 145 1.34 14.96 1.00
C GLY A 145 2.34 14.16 1.81
N ASP A 146 2.15 14.07 3.13
CA ASP A 146 3.03 13.40 4.10
C ASP A 146 4.49 13.85 4.05
N LEU A 147 4.67 15.10 3.61
CA LEU A 147 5.97 15.72 3.37
C LEU A 147 6.38 16.72 4.44
N ARG A 148 5.64 16.81 5.57
CA ARG A 148 6.03 17.68 6.68
C ARG A 148 7.39 17.27 7.24
N GLU A 149 8.20 18.26 7.62
CA GLU A 149 9.50 17.98 8.29
C GLU A 149 9.28 17.25 9.61
N ALA A 150 8.28 17.69 10.38
CA ALA A 150 7.77 17.04 11.58
C ALA A 150 6.29 17.43 11.75
N TYR A 151 5.52 16.57 12.39
CA TYR A 151 4.15 16.88 12.78
C TYR A 151 4.01 16.65 14.29
N GLN A 152 3.49 17.66 15.01
CA GLN A 152 3.46 17.68 16.49
C GLN A 152 4.84 17.35 17.10
N ASP A 153 5.90 18.00 16.56
CA ASP A 153 7.31 17.83 16.94
C ASP A 153 7.88 16.41 16.70
N ASN A 154 7.15 15.56 15.97
CA ASN A 154 7.60 14.21 15.64
C ASN A 154 7.94 14.06 14.15
N PRO A 155 9.21 13.82 13.78
CA PRO A 155 9.62 13.57 12.39
C PRO A 155 9.26 12.17 11.88
N PHE A 156 8.83 11.24 12.76
CA PHE A 156 8.34 9.91 12.43
C PHE A 156 6.81 9.81 12.60
N SER A 157 6.10 10.83 12.16
CA SER A 157 4.64 10.89 12.14
C SER A 157 4.10 10.42 10.80
N HIS A 158 2.83 9.98 10.79
CA HIS A 158 2.08 9.66 9.57
C HIS A 158 2.16 10.81 8.53
N ALA A 159 2.06 12.07 8.96
CA ALA A 159 2.15 13.25 8.09
C ALA A 159 3.59 13.63 7.65
N SER A 160 4.59 12.81 7.99
CA SER A 160 6.02 13.06 7.70
C SER A 160 6.71 11.87 7.03
N VAL A 161 6.00 10.78 6.78
CA VAL A 161 6.58 9.54 6.27
C VAL A 161 7.23 9.71 4.90
N MET A 162 6.59 10.43 3.98
CA MET A 162 7.14 10.68 2.64
C MET A 162 8.29 11.70 2.67
N ALA A 163 8.32 12.60 3.67
CA ALA A 163 9.49 13.42 3.90
C ALA A 163 10.73 12.54 4.19
N ARG A 164 10.59 11.53 5.02
CA ARG A 164 11.70 10.57 5.33
C ARG A 164 12.11 9.76 4.11
N VAL A 165 11.15 9.35 3.26
CA VAL A 165 11.43 8.67 1.97
C VAL A 165 12.33 9.54 1.08
N VAL A 166 12.01 10.83 0.95
CA VAL A 166 12.80 11.78 0.15
C VAL A 166 14.16 12.07 0.78
N ASP A 167 14.24 12.16 2.12
CA ASP A 167 15.49 12.34 2.85
C ASP A 167 16.44 11.12 2.70
N ASP A 168 15.87 9.91 2.58
CA ASP A 168 16.62 8.69 2.25
C ASP A 168 17.11 8.69 0.77
N GLY A 169 16.81 9.74 -0.01
CA GLY A 169 17.26 9.92 -1.39
C GLY A 169 16.40 9.23 -2.44
N LEU A 170 15.26 8.65 -2.07
CA LEU A 170 14.40 7.91 -2.97
C LEU A 170 13.50 8.84 -3.80
N PRO A 171 13.28 8.54 -5.10
CA PRO A 171 12.32 9.26 -5.91
C PRO A 171 10.90 8.89 -5.51
N LEU A 172 10.03 9.90 -5.45
CA LEU A 172 8.64 9.83 -5.00
C LEU A 172 7.69 10.29 -6.11
N VAL A 173 6.71 9.49 -6.45
CA VAL A 173 5.59 9.84 -7.33
C VAL A 173 4.31 9.74 -6.53
N GLN A 174 3.65 10.88 -6.30
CA GLN A 174 2.43 10.98 -5.50
C GLN A 174 1.21 11.11 -6.41
N VAL A 175 0.13 10.37 -6.11
CA VAL A 175 -1.10 10.35 -6.91
C VAL A 175 -2.31 10.50 -6.01
N GLY A 176 -3.18 11.48 -6.31
CA GLY A 176 -4.43 11.69 -5.60
C GLY A 176 -4.36 12.75 -4.50
N ILE A 177 -3.22 13.42 -4.35
CA ILE A 177 -3.00 14.40 -3.28
C ILE A 177 -4.00 15.55 -3.40
N ARG A 178 -4.68 15.87 -2.29
CA ARG A 178 -5.72 16.91 -2.21
C ARG A 178 -5.82 17.61 -0.87
N SER A 179 -5.07 17.12 0.13
CA SER A 179 -4.90 17.74 1.44
C SER A 179 -3.41 17.92 1.69
N ILE A 180 -2.93 19.16 1.60
CA ILE A 180 -1.49 19.48 1.64
C ILE A 180 -1.26 20.88 2.21
N SER A 181 -0.19 21.05 2.96
CA SER A 181 0.21 22.36 3.50
C SER A 181 1.11 23.15 2.52
N SER A 182 1.20 24.46 2.71
CA SER A 182 2.13 25.31 1.94
C SER A 182 3.60 24.93 2.15
N GLU A 183 3.96 24.39 3.31
CA GLU A 183 5.30 23.89 3.61
C GLU A 183 5.65 22.69 2.73
N GLU A 184 4.72 21.77 2.57
CA GLU A 184 4.89 20.57 1.74
C GLU A 184 4.96 20.94 0.25
N VAL A 185 4.13 21.89 -0.21
CA VAL A 185 4.23 22.43 -1.58
C VAL A 185 5.61 23.03 -1.81
N ALA A 186 6.12 23.84 -0.88
CA ALA A 186 7.46 24.40 -0.98
C ALA A 186 8.57 23.33 -1.00
N ARG A 187 8.34 22.16 -0.37
CA ARG A 187 9.27 21.00 -0.44
C ARG A 187 9.22 20.35 -1.82
N ILE A 188 8.04 20.18 -2.40
CA ILE A 188 7.87 19.67 -3.77
C ILE A 188 8.62 20.57 -4.77
N ASP A 189 8.44 21.87 -4.69
CA ASP A 189 9.03 22.84 -5.62
C ASP A 189 10.58 22.92 -5.57
N ARG A 190 11.19 22.45 -4.47
CA ARG A 190 12.64 22.51 -4.26
C ARG A 190 13.41 21.29 -4.82
N THR A 191 12.74 20.26 -5.31
CA THR A 191 13.42 19.02 -5.73
C THR A 191 12.75 18.34 -6.91
N ASP A 192 13.57 17.82 -7.83
CA ASP A 192 13.11 16.99 -8.94
C ASP A 192 12.80 15.54 -8.53
N ARG A 193 13.02 15.19 -7.25
CA ARG A 193 12.75 13.83 -6.73
C ARG A 193 11.28 13.58 -6.46
N ILE A 194 10.47 14.62 -6.33
CA ILE A 194 9.05 14.51 -6.06
C ILE A 194 8.26 14.90 -7.31
N LYS A 195 7.36 14.03 -7.72
CA LYS A 195 6.38 14.33 -8.77
C LYS A 195 5.00 14.09 -8.24
N THR A 196 4.21 15.14 -8.08
CA THR A 196 2.86 15.09 -7.50
C THR A 196 1.79 15.27 -8.57
N PHE A 197 0.86 14.32 -8.61
CA PHE A 197 -0.37 14.36 -9.42
C PHE A 197 -1.54 14.65 -8.48
N PHE A 198 -1.89 15.93 -8.36
CA PHE A 198 -2.98 16.40 -7.50
C PHE A 198 -4.33 15.88 -7.99
N ALA A 199 -5.22 15.47 -7.07
CA ALA A 199 -6.55 14.96 -7.39
C ALA A 199 -7.35 15.92 -8.29
N ALA A 200 -7.35 17.23 -7.98
CA ALA A 200 -8.00 18.24 -8.80
C ALA A 200 -7.47 18.29 -10.25
N SER A 201 -6.19 17.97 -10.46
CA SER A 201 -5.62 17.97 -11.81
C SER A 201 -5.98 16.74 -12.61
N ILE A 202 -6.15 15.59 -11.96
CA ILE A 202 -6.32 14.28 -12.64
C ILE A 202 -7.77 13.80 -12.66
N LEU A 203 -8.61 14.25 -11.73
CA LEU A 203 -9.99 13.76 -11.57
C LEU A 203 -11.05 14.81 -11.92
N ASP A 204 -10.75 16.12 -11.85
CA ASP A 204 -11.69 17.16 -12.24
C ASP A 204 -11.92 17.12 -13.75
N PRO A 205 -13.18 16.97 -14.22
CA PRO A 205 -13.51 16.94 -15.64
C PRO A 205 -13.08 18.23 -16.39
N SER A 206 -12.92 19.36 -15.69
CA SER A 206 -12.45 20.63 -16.26
C SER A 206 -10.93 20.80 -16.16
N GLY A 207 -10.21 19.83 -15.59
CA GLY A 207 -8.77 19.86 -15.42
C GLY A 207 -7.98 19.62 -16.71
N PRO A 208 -6.64 19.58 -16.65
CA PRO A 208 -5.76 19.45 -17.82
C PRO A 208 -5.96 18.15 -18.62
N TYR A 209 -6.58 17.15 -18.02
CA TYR A 209 -6.92 15.88 -18.67
C TYR A 209 -8.37 15.80 -19.16
N GLU A 210 -8.98 16.94 -19.43
CA GLU A 210 -10.37 17.18 -19.80
C GLU A 210 -11.04 16.06 -20.61
N GLY A 211 -12.18 15.57 -20.12
CA GLY A 211 -13.08 14.68 -20.83
C GLY A 211 -12.57 13.26 -21.12
N LYS A 212 -11.48 12.83 -20.52
CA LYS A 212 -10.86 11.52 -20.82
C LYS A 212 -10.46 10.79 -19.54
N ALA A 213 -11.29 9.86 -19.12
CA ALA A 213 -10.99 8.97 -18.02
C ALA A 213 -9.54 8.40 -18.13
N ALA A 214 -8.77 8.49 -17.05
CA ALA A 214 -7.46 7.88 -16.89
C ALA A 214 -6.34 8.31 -17.87
N LYS A 215 -6.44 9.44 -18.57
CA LYS A 215 -5.37 9.95 -19.44
C LYS A 215 -4.09 10.37 -18.71
N TRP A 216 -4.18 10.66 -17.43
CA TRP A 216 -3.07 10.98 -16.55
C TRP A 216 -2.19 9.77 -16.21
N ILE A 217 -2.71 8.55 -16.35
CA ILE A 217 -1.98 7.32 -16.00
C ILE A 217 -0.66 7.17 -16.77
N PRO A 218 -0.58 7.38 -18.10
CA PRO A 218 0.68 7.35 -18.82
C PRO A 218 1.73 8.32 -18.29
N ASP A 219 1.33 9.51 -17.81
CA ASP A 219 2.24 10.49 -17.26
C ASP A 219 2.79 10.06 -15.90
N VAL A 220 1.95 9.42 -15.06
CA VAL A 220 2.40 8.79 -13.81
C VAL A 220 3.43 7.69 -14.09
N VAL A 221 3.13 6.79 -15.05
CA VAL A 221 4.06 5.71 -15.44
C VAL A 221 5.37 6.28 -15.96
N ALA A 222 5.34 7.32 -16.79
CA ALA A 222 6.53 7.98 -17.33
C ALA A 222 7.38 8.67 -16.26
N ALA A 223 6.78 9.08 -15.15
CA ALA A 223 7.50 9.65 -14.00
C ALA A 223 8.25 8.60 -13.16
N CYS A 224 7.90 7.32 -13.31
CA CYS A 224 8.49 6.23 -12.53
C CYS A 224 9.78 5.70 -13.18
N ARG A 225 10.78 5.43 -12.35
CA ARG A 225 11.90 4.55 -12.71
C ARG A 225 11.56 3.11 -12.33
N THR A 226 12.24 2.15 -12.91
CA THR A 226 12.06 0.72 -12.64
C THR A 226 13.00 0.24 -11.53
N PRO A 227 12.53 -0.58 -10.57
CA PRO A 227 11.14 -0.97 -10.31
C PRO A 227 10.38 0.03 -9.44
N VAL A 228 9.08 -0.24 -9.18
CA VAL A 228 8.22 0.55 -8.31
C VAL A 228 7.93 -0.21 -7.01
N TYR A 229 7.91 0.51 -5.88
CA TYR A 229 7.23 0.11 -4.65
C TYR A 229 5.95 0.93 -4.52
N LEU A 230 4.83 0.27 -4.25
CA LEU A 230 3.53 0.92 -4.09
C LEU A 230 3.21 1.09 -2.60
N THR A 231 3.20 2.31 -2.09
CA THR A 231 2.65 2.63 -0.78
C THR A 231 1.24 3.16 -0.96
N PHE A 232 0.30 2.50 -0.31
CA PHE A 232 -1.12 2.73 -0.51
C PHE A 232 -1.78 3.13 0.80
N ASP A 233 -2.00 4.44 0.95
CA ASP A 233 -2.90 4.96 1.96
C ASP A 233 -4.34 4.76 1.49
N CYS A 234 -5.19 4.19 2.34
CA CYS A 234 -6.58 3.90 1.99
C CYS A 234 -7.41 5.15 1.74
N ASP A 235 -6.98 6.32 2.25
CA ASP A 235 -7.63 7.59 2.01
C ASP A 235 -7.33 8.18 0.62
N GLY A 236 -6.38 7.63 -0.11
CA GLY A 236 -6.20 7.91 -1.55
C GLY A 236 -7.43 7.58 -2.39
N LEU A 237 -8.23 6.60 -1.96
CA LEU A 237 -9.56 6.36 -2.50
C LEU A 237 -10.54 7.46 -2.04
N ASP A 238 -11.61 7.64 -2.80
CA ASP A 238 -12.68 8.55 -2.38
C ASP A 238 -13.34 8.07 -1.09
N ALA A 239 -13.62 8.99 -0.15
CA ALA A 239 -14.24 8.69 1.13
C ALA A 239 -15.61 8.02 1.02
N SER A 240 -16.29 8.11 -0.14
CA SER A 240 -17.53 7.37 -0.41
C SER A 240 -17.30 5.88 -0.63
N ILE A 241 -16.06 5.47 -0.97
CA ILE A 241 -15.66 4.07 -1.12
C ILE A 241 -15.09 3.55 0.21
N ILE A 242 -14.20 4.31 0.84
CA ILE A 242 -13.54 3.95 2.09
C ILE A 242 -13.76 5.07 3.13
N PRO A 243 -14.85 5.06 3.89
CA PRO A 243 -15.09 6.05 4.95
C PRO A 243 -14.45 5.68 6.31
N ALA A 244 -13.91 4.47 6.48
CA ALA A 244 -13.32 3.98 7.73
C ALA A 244 -11.82 4.34 7.80
N LEU A 245 -11.54 5.62 8.04
CA LEU A 245 -10.23 6.26 7.98
C LEU A 245 -10.02 7.21 9.15
N GLY A 246 -8.75 7.47 9.48
CA GLY A 246 -8.38 8.49 10.46
C GLY A 246 -8.80 9.89 10.01
N THR A 247 -8.53 10.25 8.78
CA THR A 247 -8.79 11.58 8.18
C THR A 247 -9.38 11.43 6.78
N PRO A 248 -10.69 11.09 6.63
CA PRO A 248 -11.30 10.88 5.33
C PRO A 248 -11.44 12.18 4.54
N GLU A 249 -10.87 12.23 3.35
CA GLU A 249 -10.90 13.36 2.43
C GLU A 249 -11.78 13.05 1.20
N PRO A 250 -12.71 13.91 0.79
CA PRO A 250 -13.52 13.71 -0.41
C PRO A 250 -12.72 14.00 -1.70
N GLY A 251 -13.23 13.54 -2.84
CA GLY A 251 -12.64 13.82 -4.15
C GLY A 251 -11.42 12.94 -4.49
N GLY A 252 -11.38 11.73 -3.96
CA GLY A 252 -10.31 10.75 -4.17
C GLY A 252 -10.48 9.89 -5.41
N LEU A 253 -9.56 8.95 -5.60
CA LEU A 253 -9.56 8.01 -6.72
C LEU A 253 -10.79 7.10 -6.67
N GLY A 254 -11.39 6.87 -7.84
CA GLY A 254 -12.39 5.83 -8.02
C GLY A 254 -11.77 4.43 -8.02
N TRP A 255 -12.62 3.42 -7.80
CA TRP A 255 -12.21 2.01 -7.80
C TRP A 255 -11.48 1.60 -9.09
N TYR A 256 -12.06 1.91 -10.25
CA TYR A 256 -11.47 1.52 -11.54
C TYR A 256 -10.28 2.40 -11.94
N ASP A 257 -10.24 3.68 -11.53
CA ASP A 257 -9.07 4.54 -11.75
C ASP A 257 -7.85 3.96 -11.04
N THR A 258 -8.03 3.52 -9.79
CA THR A 258 -7.01 2.86 -8.99
C THR A 258 -6.53 1.56 -9.64
N LEU A 259 -7.44 0.68 -10.05
CA LEU A 259 -7.10 -0.58 -10.71
C LEU A 259 -6.39 -0.37 -12.06
N ASN A 260 -6.79 0.64 -12.83
CA ASN A 260 -6.17 0.98 -14.11
C ASN A 260 -4.75 1.53 -13.92
N LEU A 261 -4.54 2.39 -12.93
CA LEU A 261 -3.21 2.88 -12.56
C LEU A 261 -2.28 1.71 -12.17
N ILE A 262 -2.74 0.84 -11.26
CA ILE A 262 -1.95 -0.30 -10.81
C ILE A 262 -1.65 -1.27 -11.97
N THR A 263 -2.62 -1.48 -12.88
CA THR A 263 -2.40 -2.29 -14.08
C THR A 263 -1.30 -1.69 -14.96
N ALA A 264 -1.32 -0.38 -15.16
CA ALA A 264 -0.31 0.31 -15.97
C ALA A 264 1.09 0.27 -15.32
N LEU A 265 1.16 0.45 -13.99
CA LEU A 265 2.42 0.30 -13.24
C LEU A 265 2.96 -1.13 -13.29
N ALA A 266 2.10 -2.15 -13.18
CA ALA A 266 2.49 -3.54 -13.26
C ALA A 266 2.99 -3.96 -14.64
N ASN A 267 2.38 -3.42 -15.71
CA ASN A 267 2.76 -3.70 -17.10
C ASN A 267 3.95 -2.84 -17.59
N GLY A 268 4.21 -1.71 -16.96
CA GLY A 268 5.30 -0.79 -17.29
C GLY A 268 6.52 -1.02 -16.40
N PRO A 269 6.76 -0.17 -15.37
CA PRO A 269 7.96 -0.26 -14.54
C PRO A 269 8.04 -1.54 -13.68
N GLY A 270 6.92 -2.20 -13.44
CA GLY A 270 6.83 -3.38 -12.56
C GLY A 270 6.79 -3.02 -11.08
N ILE A 271 5.91 -3.69 -10.33
CA ILE A 271 5.75 -3.49 -8.89
C ILE A 271 6.43 -4.64 -8.14
N VAL A 272 7.34 -4.32 -7.20
CA VAL A 272 8.15 -5.32 -6.47
C VAL A 272 7.68 -5.58 -5.04
N GLY A 273 6.83 -4.72 -4.49
CA GLY A 273 6.21 -4.86 -3.17
C GLY A 273 5.21 -3.76 -2.95
N MET A 274 4.37 -3.90 -1.93
CA MET A 274 3.40 -2.90 -1.55
C MET A 274 3.12 -2.91 -0.05
N ASP A 275 2.60 -1.81 0.45
CA ASP A 275 1.93 -1.73 1.74
C ASP A 275 0.52 -1.16 1.61
N ILE A 276 -0.26 -1.36 2.67
CA ILE A 276 -1.61 -0.79 2.88
C ILE A 276 -1.65 -0.19 4.27
N SER A 277 -2.16 1.04 4.39
CA SER A 277 -2.25 1.80 5.63
C SER A 277 -3.59 2.51 5.83
N GLU A 278 -3.79 3.05 7.02
CA GLU A 278 -4.83 4.01 7.46
C GLU A 278 -6.27 3.47 7.51
N ILE A 279 -6.51 2.16 7.36
CA ILE A 279 -7.84 1.61 7.70
C ILE A 279 -8.05 1.68 9.21
N ALA A 280 -9.04 2.45 9.65
CA ALA A 280 -9.53 2.51 11.02
C ALA A 280 -10.96 1.89 11.07
N PRO A 281 -11.11 0.60 11.41
CA PRO A 281 -12.39 -0.09 11.31
C PRO A 281 -13.49 0.56 12.17
N ILE A 282 -14.68 0.68 11.60
CA ILE A 282 -15.87 1.18 12.30
C ILE A 282 -16.71 -0.01 12.74
N GLU A 283 -17.03 -0.09 14.04
CA GLU A 283 -17.84 -1.17 14.61
C GLU A 283 -19.17 -1.34 13.86
N GLY A 284 -19.47 -2.58 13.45
CA GLY A 284 -20.68 -2.91 12.70
C GLY A 284 -20.68 -2.50 11.21
N PHE A 285 -19.60 -1.87 10.72
CA PHE A 285 -19.50 -1.45 9.32
C PHE A 285 -18.31 -2.11 8.61
N VAL A 286 -18.58 -3.26 7.97
CA VAL A 286 -17.54 -4.15 7.40
C VAL A 286 -17.16 -3.83 5.96
N ALA A 287 -17.91 -2.98 5.25
CA ALA A 287 -17.68 -2.72 3.82
C ALA A 287 -16.30 -2.14 3.50
N PRO A 288 -15.70 -1.21 4.29
CA PRO A 288 -14.40 -0.64 3.99
C PRO A 288 -13.27 -1.68 3.99
N GLN A 289 -13.13 -2.47 5.05
CA GLN A 289 -12.08 -3.48 5.14
C GLN A 289 -12.29 -4.61 4.13
N PHE A 290 -13.54 -4.98 3.81
CA PHE A 290 -13.83 -5.90 2.72
C PHE A 290 -13.39 -5.33 1.36
N SER A 291 -13.66 -4.05 1.10
CA SER A 291 -13.23 -3.37 -0.13
C SER A 291 -11.72 -3.37 -0.27
N ILE A 292 -10.96 -3.13 0.81
CA ILE A 292 -9.50 -3.16 0.79
C ILE A 292 -8.99 -4.60 0.61
N ALA A 293 -9.55 -5.59 1.29
CA ALA A 293 -9.20 -6.99 1.07
C ALA A 293 -9.42 -7.39 -0.41
N ARG A 294 -10.55 -6.97 -1.00
CA ARG A 294 -10.84 -7.17 -2.43
C ARG A 294 -9.86 -6.42 -3.31
N LEU A 295 -9.48 -5.18 -2.96
CA LEU A 295 -8.49 -4.40 -3.71
C LEU A 295 -7.14 -5.11 -3.74
N ILE A 296 -6.61 -5.53 -2.58
CA ILE A 296 -5.35 -6.29 -2.48
C ILE A 296 -5.40 -7.49 -3.42
N TYR A 297 -6.46 -8.27 -3.37
CA TYR A 297 -6.60 -9.46 -4.19
C TYR A 297 -6.61 -9.14 -5.69
N ARG A 298 -7.33 -8.07 -6.11
CA ARG A 298 -7.32 -7.57 -7.48
C ARG A 298 -5.94 -7.08 -7.92
N VAL A 299 -5.22 -6.40 -7.04
CA VAL A 299 -3.84 -5.94 -7.27
C VAL A 299 -2.90 -7.10 -7.51
N LEU A 300 -2.96 -8.14 -6.67
CA LEU A 300 -2.16 -9.37 -6.84
C LEU A 300 -2.39 -10.00 -8.22
N GLY A 301 -3.63 -10.03 -8.67
CA GLY A 301 -3.98 -10.54 -10.02
C GLY A 301 -3.31 -9.72 -11.14
N ARG A 302 -3.36 -8.39 -11.06
CA ARG A 302 -2.79 -7.49 -12.06
C ARG A 302 -1.27 -7.57 -12.11
N ILE A 303 -0.62 -7.62 -10.95
CA ILE A 303 0.84 -7.78 -10.87
C ILE A 303 1.26 -9.13 -11.47
N LYS A 304 0.50 -10.19 -11.19
CA LYS A 304 0.80 -11.52 -11.78
C LYS A 304 0.63 -11.52 -13.29
N ALA A 305 -0.43 -10.90 -13.80
CA ALA A 305 -0.67 -10.75 -15.23
C ALA A 305 0.45 -9.93 -15.91
N GLY A 306 0.87 -8.81 -15.32
CA GLY A 306 1.97 -7.97 -15.83
C GLY A 306 3.30 -8.73 -15.90
N ARG A 307 3.63 -9.54 -14.90
CA ARG A 307 4.85 -10.37 -14.92
C ARG A 307 4.89 -11.38 -16.06
N ARG A 308 3.72 -11.86 -16.52
CA ARG A 308 3.62 -12.77 -17.69
C ARG A 308 3.94 -12.07 -19.01
N VAL A 309 3.74 -10.76 -19.11
CA VAL A 309 4.04 -9.99 -20.33
C VAL A 309 5.55 -9.81 -20.50
N HIS A 310 6.31 -9.84 -19.40
CA HIS A 310 7.75 -9.61 -19.37
C HIS A 310 8.58 -10.90 -19.22
N SER A 311 7.94 -12.08 -19.07
CA SER A 311 8.58 -13.40 -19.04
C SER A 311 8.53 -14.07 -20.43
#